data_ab54427d84043e6305d21b6a1ded8747
#
_entry.id   ab54427d84043e6305d21b6a1ded8747
#
_cell.length_a   1.000
_cell.length_b   1.000
_cell.length_c   1.000
_cell.angle_alpha   90.00
_cell.angle_beta   90.00
_cell.angle_gamma   90.00
#
_symmetry.space_group_name_H-M   'P 1'
#
loop_
_entity.id
_entity.type
_entity.pdbx_description
1 polymer ?
#
loop_
_entity_poly.entity_id
_entity_poly.type
_entity_poly.pdbx_seq_one_letter_code
_entity_poly.pdbx_strand_id
1 'polypeptide(L)'
;MKTFRTRGPLIAAAALTVLAGIAGLAGCGASTSSATGMQVSPTSSGAEMNPNLDLGSSLGGQPAPNIALVNQFGQPMSLSQFRGKVVVLSFQDSECTTVCPLTAQSMLQAKQLLGAAGSQVQLLGVDANPDATSVADVLAYSRAHGLVNQWDFLTGSLAQLKAAWSAYHIAVQIEQGQIDHTPALFVIDQRGREQKLYLTQMAYSSVGQSAQVLADELASLLPGHPRVASQQSLASITVQSPSDHVALSAATGPGQVVLGPGAPRLVMFFATWLTETTDLRSVLTGGNAYAAAARRDGLPQLTVVDETVVEPSAQAVRAYLNGLGTPLSYPVALDTTGRVADGYGVQDQPWLDLVSASGKVLWSHDGWLPSTALIAAVRHALKP
;
A
#
# COMPACT_ATOMS: atom_id res chain seq x y z
N MET A 1 49.83 -17.19 -11.38
CA MET A 1 49.85 -18.65 -11.51
C MET A 1 49.79 -19.27 -10.13
N LYS A 2 48.62 -19.79 -9.73
CA LYS A 2 48.41 -20.85 -8.75
C LYS A 2 46.93 -21.16 -8.73
N THR A 3 46.56 -22.26 -9.37
CA THR A 3 45.23 -22.86 -9.44
C THR A 3 44.93 -23.58 -8.13
N PHE A 4 43.73 -23.35 -7.56
CA PHE A 4 43.18 -24.24 -6.53
C PHE A 4 41.88 -24.84 -7.03
N ARG A 5 41.93 -26.15 -7.22
CA ARG A 5 40.77 -27.04 -7.44
C ARG A 5 40.18 -27.38 -6.08
N THR A 6 38.90 -27.25 -5.89
CA THR A 6 38.18 -27.87 -4.79
C THR A 6 37.09 -28.80 -5.34
N ARG A 7 37.14 -30.04 -4.84
CA ARG A 7 36.23 -31.16 -5.11
C ARG A 7 34.95 -30.99 -4.28
N GLY A 8 33.79 -31.21 -4.89
CA GLY A 8 32.55 -31.37 -4.18
C GLY A 8 32.31 -32.84 -3.72
N PRO A 9 31.48 -33.09 -2.75
CA PRO A 9 30.93 -34.41 -2.50
C PRO A 9 29.51 -34.59 -3.05
N LEU A 10 29.32 -35.71 -3.73
CA LEU A 10 28.03 -36.29 -4.08
C LEU A 10 27.31 -36.77 -2.81
N ILE A 11 26.01 -36.51 -2.70
CA ILE A 11 25.14 -37.19 -1.76
C ILE A 11 24.03 -37.89 -2.53
N ALA A 12 23.91 -39.18 -2.26
CA ALA A 12 23.05 -40.12 -2.91
C ALA A 12 21.57 -40.01 -2.49
N ALA A 13 20.69 -40.23 -3.44
CA ALA A 13 19.26 -40.40 -3.25
C ALA A 13 18.97 -41.81 -2.69
N ALA A 14 18.13 -41.92 -1.67
CA ALA A 14 17.49 -43.15 -1.25
C ALA A 14 15.98 -43.03 -1.47
N ALA A 15 15.50 -43.88 -2.37
CA ALA A 15 14.08 -44.12 -2.59
C ALA A 15 13.57 -45.18 -1.62
N LEU A 16 12.44 -44.95 -0.97
CA LEU A 16 11.68 -45.96 -0.24
C LEU A 16 10.27 -46.05 -0.83
N THR A 17 10.01 -47.16 -1.47
CA THR A 17 8.70 -47.65 -1.88
C THR A 17 8.10 -48.47 -0.72
N VAL A 18 6.80 -48.25 -0.42
CA VAL A 18 5.99 -49.22 0.36
C VAL A 18 4.65 -49.39 -0.33
N LEU A 19 4.35 -50.70 -0.52
CA LEU A 19 3.17 -51.27 -1.19
C LEU A 19 1.91 -51.31 -0.30
N ALA A 20 0.81 -51.14 -0.94
CA ALA A 20 -0.51 -51.76 -0.95
C ALA A 20 -1.06 -52.51 0.29
N GLY A 21 -2.35 -52.28 0.56
CA GLY A 21 -3.26 -53.12 1.33
C GLY A 21 -4.72 -52.84 0.98
N ILE A 22 -5.38 -53.76 0.30
CA ILE A 22 -6.80 -53.78 -0.10
C ILE A 22 -7.59 -54.61 0.91
N ALA A 23 -8.81 -54.18 1.28
CA ALA A 23 -10.02 -54.93 1.59
C ALA A 23 -11.06 -53.95 2.15
N GLY A 24 -12.25 -53.72 1.61
CA GLY A 24 -13.31 -54.54 1.16
C GLY A 24 -14.35 -54.79 2.28
N LEU A 25 -15.52 -54.13 2.20
CA LEU A 25 -16.81 -54.79 2.41
C LEU A 25 -17.98 -53.80 2.33
N ALA A 26 -18.99 -54.21 1.63
CA ALA A 26 -20.23 -53.56 1.33
C ALA A 26 -21.20 -53.55 2.53
N GLY A 27 -22.08 -52.54 2.60
CA GLY A 27 -23.23 -52.49 3.50
C GLY A 27 -24.27 -51.55 2.94
N CYS A 28 -25.30 -52.10 2.28
CA CYS A 28 -26.50 -51.38 1.88
C CYS A 28 -27.36 -51.00 3.12
N GLY A 29 -27.77 -49.74 3.19
CA GLY A 29 -28.81 -49.30 4.13
C GLY A 29 -29.47 -48.06 3.54
N ALA A 30 -30.60 -48.27 2.84
CA ALA A 30 -31.47 -47.22 2.41
C ALA A 30 -32.27 -46.65 3.59
N SER A 31 -32.11 -45.41 3.92
CA SER A 31 -33.02 -44.65 4.77
C SER A 31 -33.32 -43.33 4.09
N THR A 32 -34.56 -43.25 3.62
CA THR A 32 -35.21 -42.01 3.14
C THR A 32 -35.40 -41.08 4.31
N SER A 33 -34.66 -39.97 4.30
CA SER A 33 -34.91 -38.82 5.20
C SER A 33 -35.15 -37.58 4.35
N SER A 34 -36.26 -36.96 4.58
CA SER A 34 -36.76 -35.76 3.96
C SER A 34 -35.72 -34.62 4.02
N ALA A 35 -35.34 -34.12 2.87
CA ALA A 35 -34.50 -32.96 2.76
C ALA A 35 -35.28 -31.70 3.17
N THR A 36 -35.11 -31.26 4.39
CA THR A 36 -35.45 -29.88 4.77
C THR A 36 -34.37 -28.99 4.15
N GLY A 37 -34.77 -28.19 3.17
CA GLY A 37 -33.87 -27.27 2.49
C GLY A 37 -33.27 -26.28 3.49
N MET A 38 -32.01 -26.50 3.87
CA MET A 38 -31.18 -25.43 4.43
C MET A 38 -30.87 -24.44 3.30
N GLN A 39 -31.54 -23.31 3.35
CA GLN A 39 -31.11 -22.13 2.62
C GLN A 39 -29.71 -21.80 3.14
N VAL A 40 -28.71 -22.16 2.39
CA VAL A 40 -27.36 -21.59 2.57
C VAL A 40 -27.48 -20.14 2.13
N SER A 41 -27.58 -19.24 3.11
CA SER A 41 -27.33 -17.81 2.87
C SER A 41 -25.99 -17.69 2.18
N PRO A 42 -25.87 -16.88 1.12
CA PRO A 42 -24.56 -16.65 0.52
C PRO A 42 -23.67 -16.03 1.61
N THR A 43 -22.73 -16.83 2.12
CA THR A 43 -21.62 -16.33 2.90
C THR A 43 -20.97 -15.26 2.05
N SER A 44 -20.94 -14.02 2.56
CA SER A 44 -20.14 -12.95 2.00
C SER A 44 -18.80 -13.54 1.57
N SER A 45 -18.50 -13.44 0.29
CA SER A 45 -17.17 -13.75 -0.23
C SER A 45 -16.21 -12.88 0.56
N GLY A 46 -15.49 -13.48 1.52
CA GLY A 46 -14.37 -12.85 2.16
C GLY A 46 -13.40 -12.47 1.04
N ALA A 47 -13.12 -11.19 0.90
CA ALA A 47 -12.01 -10.77 0.06
C ALA A 47 -10.81 -11.61 0.49
N GLU A 48 -10.17 -12.30 -0.45
CA GLU A 48 -8.95 -13.04 -0.17
C GLU A 48 -7.97 -12.04 0.43
N MET A 49 -7.50 -12.33 1.64
CA MET A 49 -6.58 -11.45 2.33
C MET A 49 -5.26 -11.46 1.56
N ASN A 50 -4.74 -10.28 1.22
CA ASN A 50 -3.46 -10.14 0.54
C ASN A 50 -2.37 -10.91 1.30
N PRO A 51 -1.74 -11.94 0.73
CA PRO A 51 -0.75 -12.77 1.43
C PRO A 51 0.54 -12.01 1.76
N ASN A 52 0.77 -10.86 1.11
CA ASN A 52 1.94 -10.02 1.34
C ASN A 52 1.69 -8.91 2.37
N LEU A 53 0.49 -8.86 2.95
CA LEU A 53 0.15 -7.85 3.96
C LEU A 53 0.93 -8.10 5.25
N ASP A 54 1.72 -7.12 5.69
CA ASP A 54 2.45 -7.19 6.96
C ASP A 54 1.48 -7.07 8.13
N LEU A 55 1.31 -8.15 8.88
CA LEU A 55 0.48 -8.21 10.09
C LEU A 55 1.23 -7.79 11.36
N GLY A 56 2.49 -7.41 11.21
CA GLY A 56 3.38 -6.99 12.29
C GLY A 56 3.88 -8.14 13.18
N SER A 57 5.09 -7.97 13.66
CA SER A 57 5.74 -8.88 14.61
C SER A 57 5.62 -8.37 16.03
N SER A 58 5.27 -9.22 16.99
CA SER A 58 5.21 -8.85 18.41
C SER A 58 6.60 -8.57 18.98
N LEU A 59 6.75 -7.46 19.71
CA LEU A 59 7.99 -7.09 20.40
C LEU A 59 7.97 -7.41 21.91
N GLY A 60 6.88 -8.04 22.39
CA GLY A 60 6.79 -8.56 23.77
C GLY A 60 6.70 -7.48 24.84
N GLY A 61 6.41 -6.23 24.51
CA GLY A 61 6.18 -5.15 25.49
C GLY A 61 7.45 -4.67 26.19
N GLN A 62 8.60 -4.66 25.52
CA GLN A 62 9.83 -4.07 26.06
C GLN A 62 9.70 -2.55 26.17
N PRO A 63 10.41 -1.89 27.09
CA PRO A 63 10.43 -0.43 27.14
C PRO A 63 10.97 0.16 25.85
N ALA A 64 10.22 1.03 25.20
CA ALA A 64 10.66 1.74 24.02
C ALA A 64 11.82 2.69 24.35
N PRO A 65 12.91 2.69 23.56
CA PRO A 65 14.01 3.64 23.73
C PRO A 65 13.49 5.08 23.64
N ASN A 66 13.89 5.93 24.58
CA ASN A 66 13.49 7.33 24.53
C ASN A 66 14.34 8.06 23.47
N ILE A 67 13.66 8.84 22.64
CA ILE A 67 14.29 9.76 21.66
C ILE A 67 14.03 11.19 22.10
N ALA A 68 15.02 12.06 21.92
CA ALA A 68 14.93 13.49 22.23
C ALA A 68 15.45 14.26 21.01
N LEU A 69 14.53 14.81 20.23
CA LEU A 69 14.74 15.50 18.95
C LEU A 69 13.93 16.80 18.93
N VAL A 70 13.82 17.43 17.78
CA VAL A 70 12.90 18.56 17.55
C VAL A 70 11.89 18.17 16.46
N ASN A 71 10.67 18.70 16.56
CA ASN A 71 9.67 18.48 15.49
C ASN A 71 9.84 19.46 14.32
N GLN A 72 8.99 19.36 13.32
CA GLN A 72 8.97 20.20 12.12
C GLN A 72 8.75 21.69 12.39
N PHE A 73 8.48 22.08 13.64
CA PHE A 73 8.37 23.48 14.08
C PHE A 73 9.56 23.92 14.96
N GLY A 74 10.58 23.06 15.12
CA GLY A 74 11.73 23.31 15.95
C GLY A 74 11.48 23.16 17.46
N GLN A 75 10.33 22.59 17.85
CA GLN A 75 9.98 22.39 19.25
C GLN A 75 10.64 21.12 19.79
N PRO A 76 11.25 21.14 20.99
CA PRO A 76 11.81 19.96 21.60
C PRO A 76 10.74 18.90 21.88
N MET A 77 10.99 17.68 21.44
CA MET A 77 10.11 16.53 21.58
C MET A 77 10.86 15.33 22.13
N SER A 78 10.19 14.57 22.99
CA SER A 78 10.71 13.29 23.46
C SER A 78 9.58 12.26 23.53
N LEU A 79 9.89 11.00 23.28
CA LEU A 79 8.91 9.92 23.32
C LEU A 79 8.20 9.83 24.68
N SER A 80 8.90 10.14 25.76
CA SER A 80 8.34 10.14 27.12
C SER A 80 7.19 11.12 27.34
N GLN A 81 7.07 12.18 26.54
CA GLN A 81 5.97 13.15 26.61
C GLN A 81 4.62 12.57 26.20
N PHE A 82 4.64 11.46 25.47
CA PHE A 82 3.42 10.82 24.97
C PHE A 82 2.91 9.68 25.85
N ARG A 83 3.40 9.56 27.09
CA ARG A 83 2.82 8.63 28.07
C ARG A 83 1.32 8.89 28.23
N GLY A 84 0.53 7.83 28.22
CA GLY A 84 -0.93 7.90 28.21
C GLY A 84 -1.55 7.88 26.82
N LYS A 85 -0.75 8.00 25.76
CA LYS A 85 -1.18 7.79 24.38
C LYS A 85 -0.53 6.54 23.78
N VAL A 86 -1.20 5.91 22.84
CA VAL A 86 -0.56 4.94 21.93
C VAL A 86 0.21 5.73 20.88
N VAL A 87 1.46 5.35 20.64
CA VAL A 87 2.32 6.03 19.67
C VAL A 87 2.58 5.11 18.48
N VAL A 88 2.43 5.65 17.29
CA VAL A 88 2.90 5.06 16.04
C VAL A 88 4.16 5.82 15.63
N LEU A 89 5.29 5.13 15.64
CA LEU A 89 6.60 5.70 15.35
C LEU A 89 7.15 5.07 14.07
N SER A 90 7.44 5.86 13.05
CA SER A 90 8.07 5.42 11.82
C SER A 90 9.40 6.15 11.58
N PHE A 91 10.29 5.51 10.84
CA PHE A 91 11.52 6.13 10.35
C PHE A 91 11.33 6.43 8.86
N GLN A 92 11.56 7.67 8.45
CA GLN A 92 11.24 8.14 7.11
C GLN A 92 12.31 9.10 6.60
N ASP A 93 12.65 8.97 5.35
CA ASP A 93 13.49 9.94 4.65
C ASP A 93 12.65 11.18 4.28
N SER A 94 13.11 12.36 4.71
CA SER A 94 12.44 13.64 4.47
C SER A 94 12.44 14.09 2.99
N GLU A 95 13.21 13.43 2.14
CA GLU A 95 13.24 13.65 0.68
C GLU A 95 12.64 12.48 -0.11
N CYS A 96 12.18 11.43 0.57
CA CYS A 96 11.59 10.27 -0.07
C CYS A 96 10.28 10.63 -0.79
N THR A 97 10.19 10.26 -2.06
CA THR A 97 8.99 10.43 -2.90
C THR A 97 8.29 9.11 -3.23
N THR A 98 8.74 8.00 -2.64
CA THR A 98 8.28 6.64 -2.95
C THR A 98 7.47 6.04 -1.79
N VAL A 99 8.06 5.15 -1.02
CA VAL A 99 7.37 4.37 0.02
C VAL A 99 7.04 5.14 1.30
N CYS A 100 7.80 6.19 1.64
CA CYS A 100 7.56 6.96 2.86
C CYS A 100 6.19 7.67 2.85
N PRO A 101 5.74 8.30 1.74
CA PRO A 101 4.38 8.84 1.65
C PRO A 101 3.28 7.80 1.87
N LEU A 102 3.43 6.58 1.35
CA LEU A 102 2.49 5.47 1.55
C LEU A 102 2.37 5.12 3.04
N THR A 103 3.52 4.97 3.71
CA THR A 103 3.57 4.69 5.16
C THR A 103 2.89 5.79 5.96
N ALA A 104 3.20 7.06 5.67
CA ALA A 104 2.63 8.20 6.37
C ALA A 104 1.10 8.28 6.18
N GLN A 105 0.60 8.04 4.99
CA GLN A 105 -0.85 8.01 4.71
C GLN A 105 -1.54 6.83 5.40
N SER A 106 -0.92 5.64 5.44
CA SER A 106 -1.46 4.51 6.19
C SER A 106 -1.57 4.79 7.69
N MET A 107 -0.57 5.45 8.28
CA MET A 107 -0.62 5.90 9.68
C MET A 107 -1.77 6.89 9.91
N LEU A 108 -1.94 7.87 9.03
CA LEU A 108 -3.01 8.86 9.13
C LEU A 108 -4.38 8.23 8.98
N GLN A 109 -4.59 7.38 7.98
CA GLN A 109 -5.86 6.68 7.78
C GLN A 109 -6.18 5.74 8.94
N ALA A 110 -5.18 5.01 9.49
CA ALA A 110 -5.38 4.17 10.67
C ALA A 110 -5.92 4.97 11.86
N LYS A 111 -5.35 6.15 12.11
CA LYS A 111 -5.84 7.06 13.16
C LYS A 111 -7.26 7.55 12.88
N GLN A 112 -7.60 7.84 11.62
CA GLN A 112 -8.94 8.27 11.21
C GLN A 112 -9.99 7.16 11.39
N LEU A 113 -9.63 5.89 11.12
CA LEU A 113 -10.51 4.73 11.31
C LEU A 113 -10.92 4.50 12.76
N LEU A 114 -10.18 5.04 13.72
CA LEU A 114 -10.50 5.01 15.14
C LEU A 114 -11.54 6.08 15.55
N GLY A 115 -11.89 7.00 14.65
CA GLY A 115 -12.84 8.09 14.93
C GLY A 115 -12.37 8.93 16.12
N ALA A 116 -13.25 9.16 17.11
CA ALA A 116 -12.93 9.95 18.31
C ALA A 116 -11.76 9.37 19.13
N ALA A 117 -11.60 8.04 19.14
CA ALA A 117 -10.51 7.38 19.85
C ALA A 117 -9.13 7.66 19.22
N GLY A 118 -9.06 8.08 17.96
CA GLY A 118 -7.83 8.53 17.31
C GLY A 118 -7.13 9.69 18.02
N SER A 119 -7.85 10.48 18.83
CA SER A 119 -7.24 11.52 19.67
C SER A 119 -6.27 10.97 20.72
N GLN A 120 -6.38 9.70 21.10
CA GLN A 120 -5.49 8.99 22.00
C GLN A 120 -4.28 8.36 21.30
N VAL A 121 -4.16 8.55 19.97
CA VAL A 121 -3.03 8.08 19.18
C VAL A 121 -2.18 9.26 18.75
N GLN A 122 -0.86 9.14 18.96
CA GLN A 122 0.15 10.06 18.45
C GLN A 122 0.89 9.43 17.28
N LEU A 123 1.00 10.17 16.19
CA LEU A 123 1.82 9.78 15.05
C LEU A 123 3.15 10.51 15.10
N LEU A 124 4.26 9.78 14.95
CA LEU A 124 5.62 10.32 14.94
C LEU A 124 6.37 9.79 13.72
N GLY A 125 6.99 10.67 12.96
CA GLY A 125 8.08 10.34 12.05
C GLY A 125 9.42 10.66 12.70
N VAL A 126 10.47 9.90 12.43
CA VAL A 126 11.86 10.24 12.74
C VAL A 126 12.62 10.27 11.43
N ASP A 127 13.31 11.35 11.18
CA ASP A 127 14.06 11.53 9.95
C ASP A 127 15.20 10.50 9.82
N ALA A 128 15.23 9.83 8.70
CA ALA A 128 16.23 8.82 8.34
C ALA A 128 17.17 9.30 7.22
N ASN A 129 17.08 10.57 6.82
CA ASN A 129 17.95 11.15 5.82
C ASN A 129 19.16 11.81 6.49
N PRO A 130 20.42 11.32 6.31
CA PRO A 130 21.60 11.93 6.88
C PRO A 130 21.99 13.26 6.23
N ASP A 131 21.50 13.55 5.04
CA ASP A 131 21.88 14.72 4.23
C ASP A 131 20.84 15.85 4.31
N ALA A 132 19.59 15.57 4.74
CA ALA A 132 18.48 16.52 4.85
C ALA A 132 17.92 16.55 6.28
N THR A 133 18.74 16.98 7.25
CA THR A 133 18.41 16.91 8.68
C THR A 133 17.81 18.19 9.26
N SER A 134 17.47 19.18 8.44
CA SER A 134 16.97 20.45 8.94
C SER A 134 15.47 20.42 9.28
N VAL A 135 15.05 21.31 10.18
CA VAL A 135 13.63 21.55 10.45
C VAL A 135 12.88 21.94 9.17
N ALA A 136 13.55 22.62 8.24
CA ALA A 136 12.94 23.04 6.98
C ALA A 136 12.62 21.83 6.09
N ASP A 137 13.47 20.81 6.08
CA ASP A 137 13.30 19.60 5.25
C ASP A 137 12.08 18.79 5.74
N VAL A 138 12.02 18.45 7.02
CA VAL A 138 10.87 17.71 7.61
C VAL A 138 9.56 18.51 7.56
N LEU A 139 9.63 19.86 7.60
CA LEU A 139 8.45 20.71 7.40
C LEU A 139 8.02 20.70 5.93
N ALA A 140 8.95 20.76 5.00
CA ALA A 140 8.65 20.71 3.56
C ALA A 140 7.97 19.39 3.21
N TYR A 141 8.50 18.26 3.68
CA TYR A 141 7.87 16.95 3.54
C TYR A 141 6.44 16.93 4.12
N SER A 142 6.28 17.38 5.36
CA SER A 142 4.97 17.40 6.02
C SER A 142 3.95 18.26 5.27
N ARG A 143 4.38 19.35 4.64
CA ARG A 143 3.52 20.20 3.78
C ARG A 143 3.15 19.51 2.48
N ALA A 144 4.13 18.91 1.81
CA ALA A 144 3.92 18.24 0.54
C ALA A 144 2.88 17.12 0.64
N HIS A 145 2.83 16.42 1.80
CA HIS A 145 1.95 15.27 2.02
C HIS A 145 0.74 15.56 2.93
N GLY A 146 0.43 16.84 3.22
CA GLY A 146 -0.75 17.21 4.01
C GLY A 146 -0.69 16.82 5.50
N LEU A 147 0.51 16.60 6.04
CA LEU A 147 0.74 16.03 7.37
C LEU A 147 1.07 17.08 8.44
N VAL A 148 1.18 18.37 8.10
CA VAL A 148 1.72 19.44 8.98
C VAL A 148 1.14 19.42 10.39
N ASN A 149 -0.18 19.20 10.53
CA ASN A 149 -0.90 19.20 11.81
C ASN A 149 -1.43 17.79 12.17
N GLN A 150 -0.96 16.75 11.50
CA GLN A 150 -1.47 15.38 11.70
C GLN A 150 -0.49 14.52 12.50
N TRP A 151 0.78 14.87 12.47
CA TRP A 151 1.87 14.16 13.11
C TRP A 151 2.95 15.12 13.61
N ASP A 152 3.95 14.60 14.31
CA ASP A 152 5.23 15.29 14.55
C ASP A 152 6.33 14.55 13.78
N PHE A 153 7.01 15.24 12.86
CA PHE A 153 8.16 14.72 12.13
C PHE A 153 9.43 15.25 12.78
N LEU A 154 10.14 14.34 13.42
CA LEU A 154 11.25 14.65 14.31
C LEU A 154 12.57 14.63 13.56
N THR A 155 13.38 15.65 13.78
CA THR A 155 14.74 15.78 13.28
C THR A 155 15.68 16.32 14.36
N GLY A 156 16.95 16.49 14.02
CA GLY A 156 17.97 17.02 14.93
C GLY A 156 19.35 16.99 14.29
N SER A 157 20.40 17.16 15.09
CA SER A 157 21.74 16.96 14.58
C SER A 157 21.94 15.51 14.10
N LEU A 158 22.79 15.30 13.11
CA LEU A 158 23.10 13.96 12.61
C LEU A 158 23.54 13.00 13.74
N ALA A 159 24.22 13.52 14.77
CA ALA A 159 24.60 12.70 15.93
C ALA A 159 23.37 12.23 16.74
N GLN A 160 22.37 13.09 16.92
CA GLN A 160 21.11 12.75 17.60
C GLN A 160 20.29 11.76 16.77
N LEU A 161 20.19 11.97 15.45
CA LEU A 161 19.50 11.05 14.55
C LEU A 161 20.17 9.67 14.55
N LYS A 162 21.50 9.60 14.41
CA LYS A 162 22.24 8.34 14.51
C LYS A 162 22.04 7.62 15.85
N ALA A 163 21.92 8.35 16.95
CA ALA A 163 21.61 7.76 18.26
C ALA A 163 20.18 7.16 18.26
N ALA A 164 19.21 7.85 17.68
CA ALA A 164 17.84 7.34 17.54
C ALA A 164 17.78 6.11 16.62
N TRP A 165 18.46 6.15 15.47
CA TRP A 165 18.52 5.01 14.55
C TRP A 165 19.15 3.78 15.22
N SER A 166 20.26 3.98 15.93
CA SER A 166 20.93 2.90 16.65
C SER A 166 20.02 2.29 17.75
N ALA A 167 19.29 3.13 18.49
CA ALA A 167 18.40 2.68 19.56
C ALA A 167 17.23 1.82 19.06
N TYR A 168 16.77 2.08 17.84
CA TYR A 168 15.68 1.34 17.17
C TYR A 168 16.17 0.35 16.11
N HIS A 169 17.48 0.11 16.04
CA HIS A 169 18.10 -0.81 15.08
C HIS A 169 17.81 -0.47 13.61
N ILE A 170 17.70 0.82 13.30
CA ILE A 170 17.50 1.30 11.94
C ILE A 170 18.85 1.40 11.25
N ALA A 171 19.05 0.62 10.21
CA ALA A 171 20.17 0.80 9.28
C ALA A 171 19.84 1.99 8.36
N VAL A 172 20.82 2.85 8.14
CA VAL A 172 20.73 3.95 7.17
C VAL A 172 22.03 3.96 6.39
N GLN A 173 21.95 3.89 5.07
CA GLN A 173 23.10 3.91 4.17
C GLN A 173 22.78 4.69 2.90
N ILE A 174 23.82 5.21 2.27
CA ILE A 174 23.69 5.89 0.99
C ILE A 174 24.22 4.95 -0.09
N GLU A 175 23.34 4.52 -0.98
CA GLU A 175 23.69 3.68 -2.12
C GLU A 175 23.41 4.43 -3.41
N GLN A 176 24.44 4.64 -4.24
CA GLN A 176 24.33 5.33 -5.53
C GLN A 176 23.66 6.73 -5.46
N GLY A 177 23.79 7.41 -4.30
CA GLY A 177 23.19 8.73 -4.07
C GLY A 177 21.71 8.68 -3.62
N GLN A 178 21.19 7.50 -3.33
CA GLN A 178 19.88 7.31 -2.71
C GLN A 178 20.03 6.86 -1.26
N ILE A 179 19.07 7.26 -0.44
CA ILE A 179 19.00 6.83 0.96
C ILE A 179 18.28 5.49 0.99
N ASP A 180 18.98 4.46 1.45
CA ASP A 180 18.38 3.19 1.85
C ASP A 180 18.35 3.11 3.36
N HIS A 181 17.15 2.85 3.92
CA HIS A 181 16.99 2.69 5.36
C HIS A 181 16.00 1.59 5.70
N THR A 182 16.10 1.02 6.91
CA THR A 182 15.14 0.03 7.39
C THR A 182 13.74 0.64 7.44
N PRO A 183 12.76 0.13 6.67
CA PRO A 183 11.40 0.66 6.63
C PRO A 183 10.59 0.16 7.83
N ALA A 184 10.88 0.67 9.02
CA ALA A 184 10.30 0.20 10.28
C ALA A 184 9.23 1.15 10.80
N LEU A 185 8.10 0.55 11.24
CA LEU A 185 7.03 1.21 11.97
C LEU A 185 6.79 0.47 13.28
N PHE A 186 6.89 1.19 14.39
CA PHE A 186 6.70 0.67 15.74
C PHE A 186 5.36 1.13 16.31
N VAL A 187 4.63 0.23 16.95
CA VAL A 187 3.48 0.56 17.79
C VAL A 187 3.90 0.46 19.26
N ILE A 188 3.72 1.56 19.98
CA ILE A 188 4.14 1.71 21.37
C ILE A 188 2.90 2.00 22.20
N ASP A 189 2.69 1.25 23.27
CA ASP A 189 1.52 1.41 24.14
C ASP A 189 1.57 2.68 25.03
N GLN A 190 0.48 2.95 25.74
CA GLN A 190 0.34 4.10 26.63
C GLN A 190 1.36 4.13 27.78
N ARG A 191 1.97 2.98 28.10
CA ARG A 191 3.04 2.85 29.09
C ARG A 191 4.43 3.04 28.47
N GLY A 192 4.48 3.25 27.15
CA GLY A 192 5.72 3.39 26.36
C GLY A 192 6.47 2.08 26.21
N ARG A 193 5.73 1.01 25.97
CA ARG A 193 6.29 -0.31 25.68
C ARG A 193 6.03 -0.66 24.23
N GLU A 194 7.02 -1.18 23.55
CA GLU A 194 6.94 -1.64 22.17
C GLU A 194 6.08 -2.89 22.07
N GLN A 195 4.99 -2.81 21.34
CA GLN A 195 4.03 -3.89 21.17
C GLN A 195 4.23 -4.60 19.84
N LYS A 196 4.37 -3.84 18.75
CA LYS A 196 4.49 -4.37 17.39
C LYS A 196 5.54 -3.63 16.58
N LEU A 197 6.15 -4.38 15.66
CA LEU A 197 7.02 -3.88 14.59
C LEU A 197 6.43 -4.34 13.26
N TYR A 198 6.27 -3.39 12.35
CA TYR A 198 6.00 -3.62 10.94
C TYR A 198 7.25 -3.24 10.14
N LEU A 199 7.70 -4.13 9.26
CA LEU A 199 8.78 -3.85 8.31
C LEU A 199 8.12 -3.55 6.97
N THR A 200 7.59 -2.34 6.89
CA THR A 200 6.72 -1.93 5.78
C THR A 200 7.53 -1.70 4.51
N GLN A 201 7.60 -2.71 3.66
CA GLN A 201 7.74 -2.47 2.24
C GLN A 201 6.32 -2.29 1.70
N MET A 202 5.86 -1.05 1.61
CA MET A 202 4.48 -0.71 1.25
C MET A 202 4.13 -1.03 -0.21
N ALA A 203 5.10 -1.53 -1.00
CA ALA A 203 4.91 -1.93 -2.38
C ALA A 203 3.97 -3.12 -2.59
N TYR A 204 3.53 -3.79 -1.51
CA TYR A 204 2.75 -5.03 -1.58
C TYR A 204 1.36 -4.94 -0.95
N SER A 205 0.93 -3.74 -0.54
CA SER A 205 -0.40 -3.53 0.01
C SER A 205 -0.88 -2.11 -0.28
N SER A 206 -2.19 -1.94 -0.47
CA SER A 206 -2.76 -0.60 -0.56
C SER A 206 -2.63 0.14 0.76
N VAL A 207 -2.65 1.47 0.70
CA VAL A 207 -2.66 2.33 1.89
C VAL A 207 -3.79 1.93 2.84
N GLY A 208 -4.98 1.64 2.31
CA GLY A 208 -6.13 1.25 3.13
C GLY A 208 -6.00 -0.12 3.77
N GLN A 209 -5.40 -1.11 3.11
CA GLN A 209 -5.16 -2.42 3.72
C GLN A 209 -4.20 -2.31 4.90
N SER A 210 -3.08 -1.61 4.73
CA SER A 210 -2.11 -1.36 5.81
C SER A 210 -2.71 -0.53 6.94
N ALA A 211 -3.52 0.49 6.60
CA ALA A 211 -4.22 1.32 7.59
C ALA A 211 -5.23 0.50 8.42
N GLN A 212 -5.95 -0.44 7.81
CA GLN A 212 -6.89 -1.29 8.54
C GLN A 212 -6.18 -2.18 9.54
N VAL A 213 -5.09 -2.87 9.12
CA VAL A 213 -4.28 -3.71 10.02
C VAL A 213 -3.73 -2.89 11.19
N LEU A 214 -3.18 -1.72 10.90
CA LEU A 214 -2.64 -0.83 11.93
C LEU A 214 -3.74 -0.32 12.87
N ALA A 215 -4.92 0.05 12.34
CA ALA A 215 -6.05 0.51 13.16
C ALA A 215 -6.57 -0.56 14.11
N ASP A 216 -6.64 -1.82 13.66
CA ASP A 216 -7.05 -2.95 14.48
C ASP A 216 -6.06 -3.18 15.65
N GLU A 217 -4.75 -3.09 15.39
CA GLU A 217 -3.74 -3.15 16.44
C GLU A 217 -3.88 -1.99 17.44
N LEU A 218 -4.00 -0.76 16.94
CA LEU A 218 -4.17 0.42 17.79
C LEU A 218 -5.41 0.31 18.67
N ALA A 219 -6.54 -0.14 18.11
CA ALA A 219 -7.77 -0.36 18.87
C ALA A 219 -7.60 -1.37 19.98
N SER A 220 -6.80 -2.43 19.77
CA SER A 220 -6.52 -3.44 20.78
C SER A 220 -5.78 -2.90 22.01
N LEU A 221 -5.02 -1.81 21.82
CA LEU A 221 -4.22 -1.17 22.86
C LEU A 221 -4.95 -0.01 23.55
N LEU A 222 -6.04 0.49 22.97
CA LEU A 222 -6.78 1.62 23.50
C LEU A 222 -7.82 1.18 24.56
N PRO A 223 -8.11 2.02 25.58
CA PRO A 223 -9.14 1.74 26.56
C PRO A 223 -10.50 1.48 25.92
N GLY A 224 -11.17 0.43 26.36
CA GLY A 224 -12.49 0.07 25.87
C GLY A 224 -12.48 -0.60 24.48
N HIS A 225 -11.32 -0.85 23.90
CA HIS A 225 -11.15 -1.50 22.59
C HIS A 225 -12.14 -0.93 21.56
N PRO A 226 -11.96 0.34 21.14
CA PRO A 226 -12.90 1.01 20.28
C PRO A 226 -13.09 0.22 18.98
N ARG A 227 -14.31 0.25 18.46
CA ARG A 227 -14.60 -0.36 17.19
C ARG A 227 -13.88 0.40 16.07
N VAL A 228 -13.10 -0.29 15.28
CA VAL A 228 -12.48 0.26 14.08
C VAL A 228 -13.55 0.41 13.00
N ALA A 229 -13.63 1.59 12.41
CA ALA A 229 -14.48 1.81 11.25
C ALA A 229 -13.87 1.07 10.04
N SER A 230 -14.72 0.53 9.17
CA SER A 230 -14.22 0.05 7.88
C SER A 230 -13.83 1.25 7.01
N GLN A 231 -12.93 1.06 6.07
CA GLN A 231 -12.61 2.07 5.05
C GLN A 231 -13.88 2.65 4.42
N GLN A 232 -14.89 1.81 4.22
CA GLN A 232 -16.19 2.17 3.65
C GLN A 232 -17.04 3.09 4.55
N SER A 233 -16.78 3.16 5.84
CA SER A 233 -17.55 3.97 6.78
C SER A 233 -16.93 5.32 7.12
N LEU A 234 -15.81 5.71 6.51
CA LEU A 234 -15.30 7.08 6.57
C LEU A 234 -16.18 7.99 5.70
N ALA A 235 -17.38 8.24 6.19
CA ALA A 235 -18.55 8.71 5.42
C ALA A 235 -18.44 10.14 4.87
N SER A 236 -17.51 10.94 5.33
CA SER A 236 -17.27 12.27 4.76
C SER A 236 -16.43 12.25 3.49
N ILE A 237 -15.86 11.11 3.18
CA ILE A 237 -15.03 10.89 2.01
C ILE A 237 -15.68 9.72 1.28
N THR A 238 -16.25 9.98 0.13
CA THR A 238 -16.89 8.95 -0.69
C THR A 238 -15.92 7.80 -0.88
N VAL A 239 -16.28 6.63 -0.37
CA VAL A 239 -15.49 5.42 -0.60
C VAL A 239 -15.60 5.10 -2.06
N GLN A 240 -14.46 4.96 -2.67
CA GLN A 240 -14.37 4.61 -4.07
C GLN A 240 -14.31 3.08 -4.15
N SER A 241 -15.29 2.50 -4.77
CA SER A 241 -15.29 1.09 -5.12
C SER A 241 -15.60 0.95 -6.61
N PRO A 242 -15.25 -0.17 -7.23
CA PRO A 242 -15.59 -0.39 -8.65
C PRO A 242 -17.09 -0.27 -8.95
N SER A 243 -17.94 -0.49 -7.96
CA SER A 243 -19.42 -0.38 -8.08
C SER A 243 -19.95 1.05 -7.89
N ASP A 244 -19.11 2.00 -7.46
CA ASP A 244 -19.55 3.36 -7.19
C ASP A 244 -19.18 4.29 -8.36
N HIS A 245 -20.01 5.30 -8.59
CA HIS A 245 -19.65 6.37 -9.49
C HIS A 245 -18.77 7.37 -8.75
N VAL A 246 -17.59 7.64 -9.31
CA VAL A 246 -16.66 8.63 -8.79
C VAL A 246 -16.17 9.56 -9.88
N ALA A 247 -16.16 10.85 -9.59
CA ALA A 247 -15.64 11.86 -10.46
C ALA A 247 -14.30 12.38 -9.90
N LEU A 248 -13.21 12.08 -10.60
CA LEU A 248 -11.86 12.52 -10.27
C LEU A 248 -11.43 13.69 -11.16
N SER A 249 -10.58 14.57 -10.65
CA SER A 249 -9.97 15.61 -11.47
C SER A 249 -9.13 15.01 -12.59
N ALA A 250 -9.27 15.52 -13.81
CA ALA A 250 -8.39 15.11 -14.89
C ALA A 250 -6.96 15.62 -14.65
N ALA A 251 -5.96 14.79 -14.91
CA ALA A 251 -4.56 15.17 -14.87
C ALA A 251 -4.17 15.93 -16.14
N THR A 252 -4.74 15.55 -17.29
CA THR A 252 -4.47 16.14 -18.60
C THR A 252 -5.71 16.90 -19.10
N GLY A 253 -5.59 18.20 -19.31
CA GLY A 253 -6.71 19.05 -19.72
C GLY A 253 -7.69 19.41 -18.59
N PRO A 254 -8.73 20.20 -18.91
CA PRO A 254 -9.79 20.55 -17.98
C PRO A 254 -10.82 19.42 -17.84
N GLY A 255 -11.52 19.35 -16.71
CA GLY A 255 -12.65 18.48 -16.50
C GLY A 255 -12.43 17.35 -15.51
N GLN A 256 -13.28 16.38 -15.57
CA GLN A 256 -13.30 15.22 -14.69
C GLN A 256 -13.29 13.92 -15.48
N VAL A 257 -12.72 12.90 -14.87
CA VAL A 257 -12.78 11.50 -15.32
C VAL A 257 -13.74 10.77 -14.39
N VAL A 258 -14.78 10.18 -14.94
CA VAL A 258 -15.79 9.44 -14.15
C VAL A 258 -15.50 7.94 -14.28
N LEU A 259 -15.28 7.31 -13.13
CA LEU A 259 -15.19 5.85 -12.98
C LEU A 259 -16.53 5.30 -12.45
N GLY A 260 -16.71 3.99 -12.47
CA GLY A 260 -17.90 3.30 -11.97
C GLY A 260 -18.69 2.58 -13.07
N PRO A 261 -19.89 2.06 -12.74
CA PRO A 261 -20.74 1.30 -13.66
C PRO A 261 -21.09 2.06 -14.95
N GLY A 262 -21.45 1.34 -15.99
CA GLY A 262 -21.84 1.90 -17.29
C GLY A 262 -21.24 1.14 -18.46
N ALA A 263 -19.97 1.36 -18.80
CA ALA A 263 -19.28 0.63 -19.83
C ALA A 263 -18.08 -0.15 -19.23
N PRO A 264 -17.75 -1.33 -19.78
CA PRO A 264 -16.54 -2.03 -19.37
C PRO A 264 -15.30 -1.16 -19.59
N ARG A 265 -14.32 -1.23 -18.67
CA ARG A 265 -13.12 -0.41 -18.69
C ARG A 265 -11.90 -1.25 -18.32
N LEU A 266 -10.77 -0.88 -18.89
CA LEU A 266 -9.47 -1.23 -18.35
C LEU A 266 -8.98 -0.02 -17.54
N VAL A 267 -8.72 -0.23 -16.26
CA VAL A 267 -8.19 0.82 -15.36
C VAL A 267 -6.75 0.46 -15.04
N MET A 268 -5.85 1.42 -15.15
CA MET A 268 -4.46 1.27 -14.72
C MET A 268 -4.17 2.28 -13.61
N PHE A 269 -3.59 1.82 -12.52
CA PHE A 269 -3.10 2.67 -11.42
C PHE A 269 -1.59 2.82 -11.52
N PHE A 270 -1.09 4.01 -11.19
CA PHE A 270 0.34 4.31 -11.18
C PHE A 270 0.65 5.46 -10.22
N ALA A 271 1.95 5.64 -9.94
CA ALA A 271 2.52 6.84 -9.32
C ALA A 271 3.80 7.26 -10.08
N THR A 272 4.14 8.55 -10.05
CA THR A 272 5.29 9.06 -10.81
C THR A 272 6.64 8.58 -10.28
N TRP A 273 6.73 8.21 -8.99
CA TRP A 273 7.93 7.63 -8.40
C TRP A 273 8.32 6.26 -8.99
N LEU A 274 7.42 5.57 -9.71
CA LEU A 274 7.74 4.35 -10.46
C LEU A 274 8.88 4.54 -11.46
N THR A 275 9.21 5.77 -11.83
CA THR A 275 10.36 6.07 -12.70
C THR A 275 11.68 5.55 -12.14
N GLU A 276 11.77 5.31 -10.84
CA GLU A 276 12.96 4.78 -10.16
C GLU A 276 13.13 3.27 -10.35
N THR A 277 12.03 2.55 -10.56
CA THR A 277 12.01 1.09 -10.66
C THR A 277 11.52 0.57 -12.02
N THR A 278 10.82 1.39 -12.79
CA THR A 278 10.16 1.01 -14.03
C THR A 278 10.34 2.12 -15.08
N ASP A 279 10.46 1.76 -16.34
CA ASP A 279 10.35 2.74 -17.45
C ASP A 279 8.89 3.21 -17.59
N LEU A 280 8.44 4.02 -16.62
CA LEU A 280 7.08 4.55 -16.56
C LEU A 280 6.71 5.34 -17.83
N ARG A 281 7.68 6.01 -18.48
CA ARG A 281 7.45 6.69 -19.77
C ARG A 281 6.97 5.69 -20.81
N SER A 282 7.67 4.56 -20.97
CA SER A 282 7.28 3.51 -21.90
C SER A 282 5.95 2.85 -21.52
N VAL A 283 5.67 2.66 -20.24
CA VAL A 283 4.38 2.16 -19.73
C VAL A 283 3.25 3.09 -20.20
N LEU A 284 3.32 4.36 -19.86
CA LEU A 284 2.27 5.33 -20.18
C LEU A 284 2.14 5.54 -21.71
N THR A 285 3.24 5.73 -22.44
CA THR A 285 3.16 5.90 -23.89
C THR A 285 2.73 4.63 -24.60
N GLY A 286 3.09 3.46 -24.06
CA GLY A 286 2.63 2.14 -24.54
C GLY A 286 1.10 1.97 -24.42
N GLY A 287 0.46 2.60 -23.44
CA GLY A 287 -0.99 2.67 -23.31
C GLY A 287 -1.71 3.25 -24.52
N ASN A 288 -1.05 4.13 -25.30
CA ASN A 288 -1.60 4.67 -26.53
C ASN A 288 -1.87 3.57 -27.59
N ALA A 289 -1.00 2.57 -27.67
CA ALA A 289 -1.19 1.45 -28.59
C ALA A 289 -2.39 0.58 -28.19
N TYR A 290 -2.56 0.30 -26.89
CA TYR A 290 -3.76 -0.37 -26.40
C TYR A 290 -5.01 0.46 -26.66
N ALA A 291 -5.00 1.76 -26.34
CA ALA A 291 -6.16 2.65 -26.55
C ALA A 291 -6.57 2.74 -28.03
N ALA A 292 -5.61 2.74 -28.94
CA ALA A 292 -5.88 2.69 -30.38
C ALA A 292 -6.53 1.37 -30.81
N ALA A 293 -6.02 0.24 -30.30
CA ALA A 293 -6.61 -1.07 -30.54
C ALA A 293 -8.01 -1.18 -29.92
N ALA A 294 -8.21 -0.69 -28.72
CA ALA A 294 -9.49 -0.71 -28.03
C ALA A 294 -10.58 0.02 -28.83
N ARG A 295 -10.27 1.20 -29.37
CA ARG A 295 -11.19 1.94 -30.24
C ARG A 295 -11.50 1.20 -31.54
N ARG A 296 -10.49 0.57 -32.17
CA ARG A 296 -10.66 -0.15 -33.43
C ARG A 296 -11.44 -1.46 -33.27
N ASP A 297 -11.15 -2.19 -32.20
CA ASP A 297 -11.61 -3.58 -32.01
C ASP A 297 -12.77 -3.69 -31.01
N GLY A 298 -13.32 -2.55 -30.53
CA GLY A 298 -14.44 -2.52 -29.59
C GLY A 298 -14.10 -3.08 -28.20
N LEU A 299 -12.82 -2.99 -27.77
CA LEU A 299 -12.39 -3.44 -26.45
C LEU A 299 -12.69 -2.37 -25.38
N PRO A 300 -12.70 -2.74 -24.10
CA PRO A 300 -12.80 -1.78 -22.98
C PRO A 300 -11.77 -0.66 -23.11
N GLN A 301 -12.23 0.58 -22.96
CA GLN A 301 -11.34 1.74 -23.05
C GLN A 301 -10.41 1.82 -21.85
N LEU A 302 -9.17 2.25 -22.08
CA LEU A 302 -8.19 2.49 -21.05
C LEU A 302 -8.51 3.80 -20.32
N THR A 303 -8.53 3.76 -19.01
CA THR A 303 -8.50 4.91 -18.09
C THR A 303 -7.33 4.70 -17.14
N VAL A 304 -6.55 5.73 -16.92
CA VAL A 304 -5.39 5.66 -16.04
C VAL A 304 -5.63 6.54 -14.83
N VAL A 305 -5.25 6.08 -13.66
CA VAL A 305 -5.42 6.77 -12.38
C VAL A 305 -4.05 6.91 -11.73
N ASP A 306 -3.68 8.15 -11.47
CA ASP A 306 -2.53 8.46 -10.63
C ASP A 306 -2.96 8.46 -9.15
N GLU A 307 -2.26 7.73 -8.32
CA GLU A 307 -2.49 7.71 -6.87
C GLU A 307 -1.87 8.96 -6.23
N THR A 308 -2.44 10.11 -6.52
CA THR A 308 -1.92 11.45 -6.20
C THR A 308 -1.72 11.68 -4.70
N VAL A 309 -2.35 10.87 -3.83
CA VAL A 309 -2.16 10.94 -2.37
C VAL A 309 -0.71 10.65 -1.97
N VAL A 310 0.01 9.89 -2.76
CA VAL A 310 1.42 9.53 -2.50
C VAL A 310 2.42 10.37 -3.30
N GLU A 311 1.92 11.35 -4.04
CA GLU A 311 2.72 12.26 -4.83
C GLU A 311 3.03 13.56 -4.07
N PRO A 312 4.12 14.26 -4.40
CA PRO A 312 4.41 15.58 -3.81
C PRO A 312 3.27 16.58 -4.03
N SER A 313 2.61 16.52 -5.18
CA SER A 313 1.41 17.31 -5.48
C SER A 313 0.79 16.88 -6.82
N ALA A 314 -0.49 17.18 -7.00
CA ALA A 314 -1.16 17.06 -8.30
C ALA A 314 -0.48 17.88 -9.42
N GLN A 315 0.22 18.97 -9.07
CA GLN A 315 0.99 19.77 -10.03
C GLN A 315 2.25 19.01 -10.49
N ALA A 316 2.93 18.29 -9.60
CA ALA A 316 4.07 17.45 -9.95
C ALA A 316 3.68 16.37 -10.96
N VAL A 317 2.56 15.69 -10.71
CA VAL A 317 2.00 14.69 -11.65
C VAL A 317 1.73 15.31 -13.02
N ARG A 318 1.06 16.47 -13.07
CA ARG A 318 0.81 17.17 -14.34
C ARG A 318 2.09 17.58 -15.05
N ALA A 319 3.08 18.04 -14.32
CA ALA A 319 4.39 18.40 -14.88
C ALA A 319 5.08 17.18 -15.49
N TYR A 320 5.06 16.05 -14.79
CA TYR A 320 5.59 14.79 -15.30
C TYR A 320 4.89 14.35 -16.60
N LEU A 321 3.56 14.33 -16.62
CA LEU A 321 2.77 13.94 -17.79
C LEU A 321 3.03 14.87 -19.00
N ASN A 322 3.14 16.16 -18.77
CA ASN A 322 3.49 17.13 -19.81
C ASN A 322 4.92 16.93 -20.34
N GLY A 323 5.83 16.44 -19.51
CA GLY A 323 7.21 16.12 -19.87
C GLY A 323 7.38 14.80 -20.66
N LEU A 324 6.32 14.01 -20.88
CA LEU A 324 6.41 12.75 -21.61
C LEU A 324 6.83 12.93 -23.10
N GLY A 325 6.59 14.12 -23.70
CA GLY A 325 6.90 14.39 -25.10
C GLY A 325 5.95 13.72 -26.10
N THR A 326 5.09 12.82 -25.64
CA THR A 326 4.07 12.13 -26.45
C THR A 326 2.73 12.30 -25.74
N PRO A 327 1.72 12.95 -26.35
CA PRO A 327 0.39 13.07 -25.76
C PRO A 327 -0.25 11.71 -25.51
N LEU A 328 -0.89 11.56 -24.37
CA LEU A 328 -1.66 10.38 -24.04
C LEU A 328 -3.03 10.43 -24.72
N SER A 329 -3.45 9.35 -25.35
CA SER A 329 -4.70 9.25 -26.11
C SER A 329 -5.87 8.67 -25.30
N TYR A 330 -5.72 8.63 -23.99
CA TYR A 330 -6.68 8.13 -23.00
C TYR A 330 -6.70 9.07 -21.79
N PRO A 331 -7.78 9.08 -20.98
CA PRO A 331 -7.87 9.94 -19.81
C PRO A 331 -6.94 9.49 -18.69
N VAL A 332 -6.37 10.46 -17.99
CA VAL A 332 -5.62 10.27 -16.74
C VAL A 332 -6.32 11.05 -15.64
N ALA A 333 -6.65 10.37 -14.55
CA ALA A 333 -7.32 10.92 -13.38
C ALA A 333 -6.34 11.06 -12.19
N LEU A 334 -6.68 11.91 -11.23
CA LEU A 334 -5.92 12.14 -10.01
C LEU A 334 -6.71 11.63 -8.80
N ASP A 335 -6.26 10.56 -8.17
CA ASP A 335 -6.79 10.07 -6.90
C ASP A 335 -6.06 10.75 -5.74
N THR A 336 -6.51 11.96 -5.39
CA THR A 336 -5.89 12.76 -4.32
C THR A 336 -6.13 12.21 -2.91
N THR A 337 -6.91 11.15 -2.79
CA THR A 337 -7.26 10.52 -1.51
C THR A 337 -6.74 9.11 -1.35
N GLY A 338 -6.28 8.46 -2.43
CA GLY A 338 -5.91 7.05 -2.47
C GLY A 338 -7.10 6.07 -2.40
N ARG A 339 -8.32 6.58 -2.24
CA ARG A 339 -9.50 5.74 -1.98
C ARG A 339 -10.01 5.00 -3.19
N VAL A 340 -9.75 5.52 -4.37
CA VAL A 340 -10.09 4.80 -5.59
C VAL A 340 -9.18 3.58 -5.73
N ALA A 341 -7.88 3.77 -5.54
CA ALA A 341 -6.92 2.67 -5.51
C ALA A 341 -7.29 1.63 -4.43
N ASP A 342 -7.62 2.09 -3.20
CA ASP A 342 -8.09 1.21 -2.12
C ASP A 342 -9.36 0.43 -2.50
N GLY A 343 -10.33 1.11 -3.10
CA GLY A 343 -11.60 0.49 -3.52
C GLY A 343 -11.44 -0.53 -4.64
N TYR A 344 -10.42 -0.38 -5.48
CA TYR A 344 -10.04 -1.35 -6.51
C TYR A 344 -9.10 -2.45 -5.97
N GLY A 345 -8.64 -2.34 -4.72
CA GLY A 345 -7.75 -3.32 -4.11
C GLY A 345 -6.34 -3.32 -4.71
N VAL A 346 -5.88 -2.16 -5.16
CA VAL A 346 -4.52 -1.98 -5.70
C VAL A 346 -3.49 -2.39 -4.65
N GLN A 347 -2.59 -3.30 -5.01
CA GLN A 347 -1.60 -3.88 -4.09
C GLN A 347 -0.19 -3.45 -4.43
N ASP A 348 0.06 -3.12 -5.69
CA ASP A 348 1.33 -2.62 -6.21
C ASP A 348 1.05 -1.71 -7.41
N GLN A 349 2.08 -1.18 -8.05
CA GLN A 349 1.96 -0.29 -9.20
C GLN A 349 3.08 -0.57 -10.22
N PRO A 350 2.77 -0.49 -11.51
CA PRO A 350 1.46 -0.23 -12.10
C PRO A 350 0.51 -1.42 -11.92
N TRP A 351 -0.74 -1.15 -11.58
CA TRP A 351 -1.79 -2.15 -11.38
C TRP A 351 -2.86 -2.03 -12.45
N LEU A 352 -3.34 -3.15 -12.97
CA LEU A 352 -4.35 -3.19 -14.03
C LEU A 352 -5.59 -3.94 -13.55
N ASP A 353 -6.75 -3.31 -13.72
CA ASP A 353 -8.06 -3.93 -13.48
C ASP A 353 -8.95 -3.86 -14.72
N LEU A 354 -9.47 -5.00 -15.14
CA LEU A 354 -10.56 -5.04 -16.10
C LEU A 354 -11.89 -5.05 -15.35
N VAL A 355 -12.71 -4.03 -15.56
CA VAL A 355 -13.97 -3.82 -14.88
C VAL A 355 -15.15 -4.00 -15.84
N SER A 356 -16.15 -4.77 -15.43
CA SER A 356 -17.39 -4.96 -16.19
C SER A 356 -18.27 -3.71 -16.23
N ALA A 357 -19.29 -3.73 -17.06
CA ALA A 357 -20.32 -2.67 -17.10
C ALA A 357 -21.08 -2.50 -15.77
N SER A 358 -21.14 -3.53 -14.92
CA SER A 358 -21.73 -3.45 -13.58
C SER A 358 -20.77 -2.97 -12.48
N GLY A 359 -19.52 -2.67 -12.81
CA GLY A 359 -18.50 -2.29 -11.84
C GLY A 359 -17.78 -3.48 -11.20
N LYS A 360 -18.03 -4.72 -11.61
CA LYS A 360 -17.31 -5.89 -11.09
C LYS A 360 -15.95 -6.00 -11.73
N VAL A 361 -14.89 -6.20 -10.94
CA VAL A 361 -13.55 -6.54 -11.42
C VAL A 361 -13.60 -7.96 -11.99
N LEU A 362 -13.23 -8.10 -13.25
CA LEU A 362 -13.21 -9.37 -13.99
C LEU A 362 -11.81 -9.99 -14.02
N TRP A 363 -10.79 -9.15 -13.94
CA TRP A 363 -9.40 -9.56 -14.01
C TRP A 363 -8.53 -8.45 -13.43
N SER A 364 -7.50 -8.84 -12.71
CA SER A 364 -6.45 -7.94 -12.18
C SER A 364 -5.08 -8.44 -12.59
N HIS A 365 -4.12 -7.53 -12.71
CA HIS A 365 -2.74 -7.86 -13.02
C HIS A 365 -1.78 -6.86 -12.37
N ASP A 366 -0.78 -7.42 -11.73
CA ASP A 366 0.34 -6.68 -11.17
C ASP A 366 1.39 -6.44 -12.27
N GLY A 367 1.79 -5.19 -12.43
CA GLY A 367 2.73 -4.77 -13.46
C GLY A 367 2.09 -4.42 -14.81
N TRP A 368 2.92 -3.90 -15.70
CA TRP A 368 2.53 -3.55 -17.09
C TRP A 368 2.75 -4.70 -18.04
N LEU A 369 1.80 -4.90 -18.93
CA LEU A 369 1.93 -5.85 -20.06
C LEU A 369 2.17 -5.09 -21.37
N PRO A 370 3.05 -5.57 -22.25
CA PRO A 370 3.13 -5.08 -23.61
C PRO A 370 1.76 -5.11 -24.30
N SER A 371 1.43 -4.12 -25.13
CA SER A 371 0.09 -3.92 -25.67
C SER A 371 -0.52 -5.16 -26.33
N THR A 372 0.27 -6.00 -26.99
CA THR A 372 -0.20 -7.25 -27.60
C THR A 372 -0.62 -8.28 -26.55
N ALA A 373 0.15 -8.44 -25.48
CA ALA A 373 -0.16 -9.33 -24.37
C ALA A 373 -1.38 -8.82 -23.58
N LEU A 374 -1.45 -7.50 -23.34
CA LEU A 374 -2.57 -6.85 -22.66
C LEU A 374 -3.88 -7.05 -23.45
N ILE A 375 -3.88 -6.85 -24.77
CA ILE A 375 -5.05 -7.11 -25.62
C ILE A 375 -5.49 -8.58 -25.52
N ALA A 376 -4.55 -9.51 -25.53
CA ALA A 376 -4.85 -10.93 -25.40
C ALA A 376 -5.46 -11.28 -24.03
N ALA A 377 -4.90 -10.73 -22.94
CA ALA A 377 -5.40 -10.91 -21.59
C ALA A 377 -6.82 -10.34 -21.42
N VAL A 378 -7.06 -9.13 -21.90
CA VAL A 378 -8.39 -8.49 -21.87
C VAL A 378 -9.42 -9.30 -22.66
N ARG A 379 -9.06 -9.74 -23.88
CA ARG A 379 -9.94 -10.61 -24.68
C ARG A 379 -10.24 -11.95 -24.02
N HIS A 380 -9.26 -12.50 -23.30
CA HIS A 380 -9.46 -13.75 -22.55
C HIS A 380 -10.40 -13.55 -21.39
N ALA A 381 -10.22 -12.50 -20.60
CA ALA A 381 -11.03 -12.19 -19.43
C ALA A 381 -12.49 -11.76 -19.77
N LEU A 382 -12.74 -11.33 -21.00
CA LEU A 382 -14.10 -11.00 -21.49
C LEU A 382 -14.87 -12.20 -22.03
N LYS A 383 -14.23 -13.37 -22.13
CA LYS A 383 -14.98 -14.58 -22.55
C LYS A 383 -15.91 -15.01 -21.41
N PRO A 384 -17.17 -15.36 -21.75
CA PRO A 384 -18.18 -15.80 -20.80
C PRO A 384 -17.79 -17.10 -20.10
#